data_2cb76da20b82a58d2d8ceaeb8d598f8a
#
_entry.id   2cb76da20b82a58d2d8ceaeb8d598f8a
#
_cell.length_a   1.000
_cell.length_b   1.000
_cell.length_c   1.000
_cell.angle_alpha   90.00
_cell.angle_beta   90.00
_cell.angle_gamma   90.00
#
_symmetry.space_group_name_H-M   'P 1'
#
loop_
_entity.id
_entity.type
_entity.pdbx_description
1 polymer ?
#
loop_
_entity_poly.entity_id
_entity_poly.type
_entity_poly.pdbx_seq_one_letter_code
_entity_poly.pdbx_strand_id
1 'polypeptide(L)'
;MVESITDHSISEFPQTQSLRRGIRTFKPRRSRITKSQQHAVDNPQALLIDFQYEFLNWPHPPTPLYLDIGFGNGASTLALARQEPDSAFLAVDVHTPGVGDLLSELHEQEITNVRVMETDAIAVLENMIRPGSLAGIYTLFPDPWQKARHHKRRIVQQGILDLMHSRLTSGGFWHIATDWPHYAESISELFARPSNTKKWSSGKQARPERAVTRYEERAIFEGRAVTDFHFLAG
;
A
#
# COMPACT_ATOMS: atom_id res chain seq x y z
N MET A 1 32.57 -9.44 41.78
CA MET A 1 31.40 -10.15 41.22
C MET A 1 30.70 -9.23 40.24
N VAL A 2 30.90 -9.47 38.97
CA VAL A 2 30.30 -8.68 37.90
C VAL A 2 29.25 -9.60 37.24
N GLU A 3 27.99 -9.31 37.47
CA GLU A 3 26.89 -10.06 36.85
C GLU A 3 26.78 -9.68 35.40
N SER A 4 26.93 -10.65 34.53
CA SER A 4 26.71 -10.57 33.10
C SER A 4 25.23 -10.47 32.80
N ILE A 5 24.80 -9.36 32.19
CA ILE A 5 23.47 -9.20 31.64
C ILE A 5 23.45 -9.99 30.32
N THR A 6 22.74 -11.08 30.31
CA THR A 6 22.48 -11.94 29.15
C THR A 6 21.55 -11.23 28.19
N ASP A 7 22.04 -11.07 27.00
CA ASP A 7 21.41 -10.64 25.77
C ASP A 7 20.13 -11.45 25.48
N HIS A 8 18.98 -10.78 25.38
CA HIS A 8 17.69 -11.41 25.06
C HIS A 8 17.40 -11.31 23.58
N SER A 9 17.68 -12.44 22.92
CA SER A 9 16.97 -12.99 21.76
C SER A 9 16.55 -12.03 20.64
N ILE A 10 17.43 -11.92 19.67
CA ILE A 10 17.10 -11.62 18.27
C ILE A 10 16.18 -12.76 17.81
N SER A 11 14.88 -12.48 17.60
CA SER A 11 13.94 -13.44 17.02
C SER A 11 14.40 -13.79 15.61
N GLU A 12 14.80 -15.04 15.43
CA GLU A 12 15.19 -15.62 14.16
C GLU A 12 14.12 -15.40 13.10
N PHE A 13 14.53 -14.88 11.93
CA PHE A 13 13.73 -14.92 10.71
C PHE A 13 13.39 -16.37 10.39
N PRO A 14 12.14 -16.71 10.03
CA PRO A 14 11.83 -18.01 9.51
C PRO A 14 12.61 -18.20 8.21
N GLN A 15 13.60 -19.11 8.23
CA GLN A 15 14.43 -19.44 7.09
C GLN A 15 13.55 -19.79 5.88
N THR A 16 13.76 -19.07 4.79
CA THR A 16 13.46 -19.41 3.39
C THR A 16 12.32 -20.42 3.18
N GLN A 17 11.08 -20.00 3.37
CA GLN A 17 9.99 -20.63 2.65
C GLN A 17 10.05 -20.08 1.21
N SER A 18 10.46 -20.95 0.29
CA SER A 18 10.29 -20.82 -1.14
C SER A 18 8.99 -20.06 -1.41
N LEU A 19 9.07 -18.92 -2.12
CA LEU A 19 7.92 -18.17 -2.60
C LEU A 19 6.88 -19.16 -3.15
N ARG A 20 5.88 -19.54 -2.34
CA ARG A 20 4.68 -20.13 -2.90
C ARG A 20 4.26 -19.13 -3.95
N ARG A 21 4.20 -19.54 -5.22
CA ARG A 21 3.71 -18.69 -6.31
C ARG A 21 2.27 -18.31 -5.97
N GLY A 22 2.13 -17.29 -5.15
CA GLY A 22 0.85 -16.74 -4.75
C GLY A 22 0.10 -16.27 -5.99
N ILE A 23 -1.21 -16.24 -5.91
CA ILE A 23 -2.03 -15.69 -6.99
C ILE A 23 -1.71 -14.20 -7.04
N ARG A 24 -1.16 -13.74 -8.18
CA ARG A 24 -0.84 -12.32 -8.37
C ARG A 24 -2.10 -11.47 -8.27
N THR A 25 -2.08 -10.46 -7.44
CA THR A 25 -3.17 -9.50 -7.25
C THR A 25 -3.21 -8.41 -8.30
N PHE A 26 -2.21 -8.32 -9.13
CA PHE A 26 -2.05 -7.33 -10.19
C PHE A 26 -1.93 -7.96 -11.57
N LYS A 27 -2.18 -7.16 -12.61
CA LYS A 27 -1.92 -7.50 -14.01
C LYS A 27 -0.71 -6.70 -14.47
N PRO A 28 0.42 -7.35 -14.87
CA PRO A 28 1.53 -6.65 -15.48
C PRO A 28 1.04 -5.87 -16.70
N ARG A 29 1.14 -4.55 -16.67
CA ARG A 29 0.79 -3.71 -17.82
C ARG A 29 2.06 -3.42 -18.59
N ARG A 30 2.14 -3.87 -19.83
CA ARG A 30 3.20 -3.47 -20.76
C ARG A 30 2.82 -2.10 -21.32
N SER A 31 3.18 -1.06 -20.61
CA SER A 31 3.04 0.32 -21.09
C SER A 31 4.38 0.81 -21.63
N ARG A 32 4.31 1.69 -22.64
CA ARG A 32 5.52 2.33 -23.17
C ARG A 32 5.98 3.37 -22.13
N ILE A 33 7.21 3.28 -21.70
CA ILE A 33 7.85 4.28 -20.85
C ILE A 33 8.34 5.44 -21.72
N THR A 34 8.15 6.67 -21.27
CA THR A 34 8.71 7.86 -21.94
C THR A 34 10.18 8.05 -21.56
N LYS A 35 10.90 8.90 -22.32
CA LYS A 35 12.30 9.20 -21.99
C LYS A 35 12.45 9.89 -20.64
N SER A 36 11.50 10.75 -20.26
CA SER A 36 11.50 11.44 -18.97
C SER A 36 11.30 10.45 -17.82
N GLN A 37 10.30 9.59 -17.93
CA GLN A 37 10.04 8.54 -16.93
C GLN A 37 11.23 7.60 -16.77
N GLN A 38 11.86 7.19 -17.90
CA GLN A 38 13.06 6.35 -17.86
C GLN A 38 14.22 7.07 -17.16
N HIS A 39 14.43 8.35 -17.48
CA HIS A 39 15.46 9.15 -16.83
C HIS A 39 15.27 9.23 -15.31
N ALA A 40 14.04 9.39 -14.83
CA ALA A 40 13.73 9.43 -13.40
C ALA A 40 14.01 8.06 -12.72
N VAL A 41 13.67 6.95 -13.40
CA VAL A 41 13.96 5.60 -12.90
C VAL A 41 15.46 5.30 -12.89
N ASP A 42 16.21 5.78 -13.89
CA ASP A 42 17.66 5.58 -13.98
C ASP A 42 18.44 6.47 -12.99
N ASN A 43 17.82 7.57 -12.52
CA ASN A 43 18.41 8.54 -11.60
C ASN A 43 17.50 8.78 -10.37
N PRO A 44 17.14 7.74 -9.61
CA PRO A 44 16.10 7.84 -8.58
C PRO A 44 16.59 8.48 -7.28
N GLN A 45 17.89 8.79 -7.17
CA GLN A 45 18.52 9.20 -5.92
C GLN A 45 18.23 8.19 -4.79
N ALA A 46 17.93 8.68 -3.57
CA ALA A 46 17.54 7.83 -2.45
C ALA A 46 16.02 7.55 -2.38
N LEU A 47 15.26 7.93 -3.41
CA LEU A 47 13.78 7.80 -3.39
C LEU A 47 13.29 6.42 -3.78
N LEU A 48 13.96 5.76 -4.73
CA LEU A 48 13.65 4.38 -5.13
C LEU A 48 14.45 3.42 -4.26
N ILE A 49 13.78 2.48 -3.63
CA ILE A 49 14.41 1.44 -2.82
C ILE A 49 14.07 0.06 -3.35
N ASP A 50 15.04 -0.85 -3.29
CA ASP A 50 14.90 -2.21 -3.76
C ASP A 50 14.19 -3.10 -2.74
N PHE A 51 13.52 -4.15 -3.24
CA PHE A 51 12.97 -5.20 -2.40
C PHE A 51 14.11 -6.02 -1.74
N GLN A 52 13.97 -6.24 -0.43
CA GLN A 52 14.91 -7.03 0.36
C GLN A 52 14.16 -8.00 1.27
N TYR A 53 14.82 -9.10 1.68
CA TYR A 53 14.27 -10.04 2.67
C TYR A 53 14.63 -9.63 4.09
N GLU A 54 14.50 -8.34 4.40
CA GLU A 54 14.75 -7.77 5.72
C GLU A 54 13.77 -6.65 6.01
N PHE A 55 13.56 -6.36 7.28
CA PHE A 55 12.66 -5.27 7.66
C PHE A 55 13.20 -3.92 7.22
N LEU A 56 12.29 -3.12 6.67
CA LEU A 56 12.58 -1.75 6.26
C LEU A 56 13.12 -0.94 7.46
N ASN A 57 14.30 -0.35 7.28
CA ASN A 57 14.94 0.53 8.26
C ASN A 57 14.71 2.01 7.88
N TRP A 58 13.49 2.33 7.55
CA TRP A 58 13.03 3.68 7.23
C TRP A 58 11.50 3.74 7.38
N PRO A 59 10.91 4.81 7.88
CA PRO A 59 11.58 5.93 8.53
C PRO A 59 12.12 5.54 9.92
N HIS A 60 12.88 6.44 10.52
CA HIS A 60 13.30 6.23 11.91
C HIS A 60 12.13 6.57 12.85
N PRO A 61 11.68 5.64 13.71
CA PRO A 61 10.62 5.90 14.67
C PRO A 61 10.94 7.12 15.55
N PRO A 62 9.95 7.92 15.99
CA PRO A 62 8.52 7.64 16.01
C PRO A 62 7.71 8.12 14.80
N THR A 63 8.30 8.34 13.63
CA THR A 63 7.60 8.84 12.43
C THR A 63 6.46 7.89 11.99
N PRO A 64 5.20 8.35 11.84
CA PRO A 64 4.13 7.54 11.29
C PRO A 64 4.46 7.07 9.87
N LEU A 65 4.27 5.78 9.59
CA LEU A 65 4.51 5.20 8.28
C LEU A 65 3.19 4.79 7.63
N TYR A 66 2.96 5.29 6.42
CA TYR A 66 1.83 4.91 5.57
C TYR A 66 2.29 4.12 4.36
N LEU A 67 1.49 3.15 3.95
CA LEU A 67 1.72 2.34 2.74
C LEU A 67 0.66 2.67 1.69
N ASP A 68 1.10 3.10 0.49
CA ASP A 68 0.22 3.31 -0.67
C ASP A 68 0.44 2.18 -1.68
N ILE A 69 -0.58 1.35 -1.89
CA ILE A 69 -0.54 0.17 -2.74
C ILE A 69 -1.19 0.45 -4.08
N GLY A 70 -0.41 0.36 -5.16
CA GLY A 70 -0.89 0.62 -6.51
C GLY A 70 -1.13 2.11 -6.75
N PHE A 71 -0.16 2.94 -6.40
CA PHE A 71 -0.25 4.41 -6.44
C PHE A 71 -0.48 4.99 -7.85
N GLY A 72 -0.35 4.21 -8.91
CA GLY A 72 -0.60 4.63 -10.30
C GLY A 72 0.39 5.67 -10.78
N ASN A 73 -0.05 6.92 -10.97
CA ASN A 73 0.82 8.06 -11.32
C ASN A 73 1.30 8.87 -10.11
N GLY A 74 0.97 8.44 -8.90
CA GLY A 74 1.44 9.04 -7.66
C GLY A 74 0.73 10.30 -7.18
N ALA A 75 -0.30 10.80 -7.88
CA ALA A 75 -0.96 12.05 -7.53
C ALA A 75 -1.53 12.06 -6.09
N SER A 76 -2.11 10.94 -5.66
CA SER A 76 -2.61 10.79 -4.28
C SER A 76 -1.49 10.76 -3.27
N THR A 77 -0.44 9.98 -3.53
CA THR A 77 0.77 9.89 -2.68
C THR A 77 1.39 11.27 -2.47
N LEU A 78 1.58 12.03 -3.56
CA LEU A 78 2.13 13.40 -3.51
C LEU A 78 1.28 14.34 -2.66
N ALA A 79 -0.04 14.31 -2.85
CA ALA A 79 -0.95 15.16 -2.08
C ALA A 79 -0.89 14.84 -0.58
N LEU A 80 -0.92 13.56 -0.22
CA LEU A 80 -0.82 13.10 1.17
C LEU A 80 0.54 13.47 1.80
N ALA A 81 1.63 13.25 1.07
CA ALA A 81 2.98 13.57 1.55
C ALA A 81 3.19 15.06 1.84
N ARG A 82 2.54 15.93 1.06
CA ARG A 82 2.55 17.39 1.31
C ARG A 82 1.70 17.81 2.49
N GLN A 83 0.55 17.16 2.68
CA GLN A 83 -0.37 17.43 3.79
C GLN A 83 0.22 17.00 5.13
N GLU A 84 1.01 15.94 5.13
CA GLU A 84 1.59 15.34 6.31
C GLU A 84 3.14 15.24 6.20
N PRO A 85 3.86 16.37 6.25
CA PRO A 85 5.31 16.40 6.06
C PRO A 85 6.10 15.67 7.15
N ASP A 86 5.52 15.52 8.34
CA ASP A 86 6.11 14.80 9.47
C ASP A 86 5.83 13.28 9.42
N SER A 87 5.08 12.83 8.43
CA SER A 87 4.78 11.42 8.18
C SER A 87 5.61 10.88 7.03
N ALA A 88 5.79 9.57 6.98
CA ALA A 88 6.51 8.88 5.92
C ALA A 88 5.56 8.03 5.05
N PHE A 89 5.79 7.99 3.76
CA PHE A 89 4.97 7.28 2.80
C PHE A 89 5.81 6.28 2.00
N LEU A 90 5.48 4.99 2.09
CA LEU A 90 6.01 3.95 1.22
C LEU A 90 5.02 3.71 0.09
N ALA A 91 5.38 4.10 -1.14
CA ALA A 91 4.57 3.90 -2.34
C ALA A 91 5.04 2.67 -3.09
N VAL A 92 4.16 1.70 -3.32
CA VAL A 92 4.50 0.43 -3.98
C VAL A 92 3.60 0.19 -5.18
N ASP A 93 4.19 0.05 -6.36
CA ASP A 93 3.48 -0.32 -7.60
C ASP A 93 4.36 -1.25 -8.44
N VAL A 94 3.75 -1.93 -9.41
CA VAL A 94 4.43 -2.81 -10.38
C VAL A 94 4.51 -2.20 -11.78
N HIS A 95 4.10 -0.93 -11.92
CA HIS A 95 3.95 -0.24 -13.19
C HIS A 95 5.05 0.80 -13.39
N THR A 96 6.13 0.42 -14.06
CA THR A 96 7.32 1.25 -14.29
C THR A 96 7.03 2.70 -14.74
N PRO A 97 6.12 2.97 -15.70
CA PRO A 97 5.79 4.36 -16.07
C PRO A 97 5.25 5.19 -14.90
N GLY A 98 4.42 4.59 -14.03
CA GLY A 98 3.91 5.27 -12.83
C GLY A 98 5.01 5.55 -11.82
N VAL A 99 5.94 4.61 -11.65
CA VAL A 99 7.14 4.81 -10.82
C VAL A 99 7.95 5.99 -11.34
N GLY A 100 8.18 6.07 -12.66
CA GLY A 100 8.88 7.20 -13.29
C GLY A 100 8.16 8.54 -13.11
N ASP A 101 6.82 8.56 -13.24
CA ASP A 101 6.00 9.75 -13.00
C ASP A 101 6.17 10.25 -11.55
N LEU A 102 6.00 9.34 -10.57
CA LEU A 102 6.10 9.69 -9.15
C LEU A 102 7.51 10.18 -8.79
N LEU A 103 8.56 9.48 -9.25
CA LEU A 103 9.94 9.88 -8.99
C LEU A 103 10.27 11.27 -9.55
N SER A 104 9.79 11.59 -10.77
CA SER A 104 9.96 12.91 -11.37
C SER A 104 9.33 13.99 -10.49
N GLU A 105 8.09 13.80 -10.08
CA GLU A 105 7.34 14.75 -9.28
C GLU A 105 7.93 14.93 -7.87
N LEU A 106 8.38 13.85 -7.24
CA LEU A 106 9.06 13.91 -5.94
C LEU A 106 10.35 14.75 -6.02
N HIS A 107 11.09 14.57 -7.10
CA HIS A 107 12.31 15.33 -7.34
C HIS A 107 12.04 16.81 -7.64
N GLU A 108 11.13 17.09 -8.58
CA GLU A 108 10.77 18.46 -8.97
C GLU A 108 10.20 19.30 -7.83
N GLN A 109 9.55 18.64 -6.87
CA GLN A 109 8.89 19.29 -5.74
C GLN A 109 9.66 19.17 -4.43
N GLU A 110 10.87 18.61 -4.46
CA GLU A 110 11.76 18.43 -3.31
C GLU A 110 11.08 17.67 -2.14
N ILE A 111 10.17 16.72 -2.46
CA ILE A 111 9.47 15.89 -1.47
C ILE A 111 10.39 14.75 -1.02
N THR A 112 10.73 14.70 0.25
CA THR A 112 11.72 13.76 0.80
C THR A 112 11.15 12.71 1.73
N ASN A 113 9.89 12.84 2.14
CA ASN A 113 9.19 11.93 3.05
C ASN A 113 8.48 10.77 2.34
N VAL A 114 8.80 10.51 1.07
CA VAL A 114 8.31 9.36 0.28
C VAL A 114 9.46 8.46 -0.11
N ARG A 115 9.21 7.14 -0.10
CA ARG A 115 10.05 6.14 -0.77
C ARG A 115 9.18 5.35 -1.73
N VAL A 116 9.76 4.97 -2.86
CA VAL A 116 9.07 4.27 -3.95
C VAL A 116 9.68 2.88 -4.11
N MET A 117 8.84 1.88 -4.38
CA MET A 117 9.27 0.52 -4.72
C MET A 117 8.54 0.03 -5.97
N GLU A 118 9.27 -0.53 -6.92
CA GLU A 118 8.70 -1.22 -8.08
C GLU A 118 8.66 -2.72 -7.82
N THR A 119 7.64 -3.20 -7.10
CA THR A 119 7.52 -4.61 -6.72
C THR A 119 6.11 -5.01 -6.32
N ASP A 120 5.89 -6.27 -5.96
CA ASP A 120 4.62 -6.77 -5.42
C ASP A 120 4.44 -6.30 -3.97
N ALA A 121 3.39 -5.53 -3.71
CA ALA A 121 3.08 -5.01 -2.38
C ALA A 121 2.84 -6.12 -1.33
N ILE A 122 2.34 -7.29 -1.75
CA ILE A 122 2.17 -8.43 -0.82
C ILE A 122 3.53 -8.94 -0.36
N ALA A 123 4.51 -9.04 -1.27
CA ALA A 123 5.87 -9.42 -0.90
C ALA A 123 6.50 -8.41 0.07
N VAL A 124 6.27 -7.10 -0.14
CA VAL A 124 6.73 -6.05 0.78
C VAL A 124 6.10 -6.19 2.16
N LEU A 125 4.78 -6.37 2.23
CA LEU A 125 4.06 -6.57 3.49
C LEU A 125 4.56 -7.80 4.24
N GLU A 126 4.79 -8.91 3.55
CA GLU A 126 5.24 -10.16 4.17
C GLU A 126 6.67 -10.08 4.71
N ASN A 127 7.58 -9.39 4.00
CA ASN A 127 9.01 -9.51 4.25
C ASN A 127 9.68 -8.22 4.76
N MET A 128 9.14 -7.04 4.42
CA MET A 128 9.79 -5.77 4.73
C MET A 128 9.07 -4.94 5.80
N ILE A 129 7.78 -5.15 6.00
CA ILE A 129 6.99 -4.39 6.98
C ILE A 129 6.91 -5.14 8.30
N ARG A 130 7.36 -4.50 9.38
CA ARG A 130 7.24 -5.06 10.74
C ARG A 130 5.78 -5.17 11.15
N PRO A 131 5.39 -6.22 11.89
CA PRO A 131 4.06 -6.25 12.51
C PRO A 131 3.81 -5.01 13.36
N GLY A 132 2.58 -4.47 13.28
CA GLY A 132 2.15 -3.32 14.07
C GLY A 132 2.92 -2.03 13.81
N SER A 133 3.44 -1.78 12.60
CA SER A 133 4.28 -0.62 12.30
C SER A 133 3.65 0.41 11.35
N LEU A 134 2.57 0.07 10.65
CA LEU A 134 1.91 0.99 9.74
C LEU A 134 0.82 1.79 10.45
N ALA A 135 0.84 3.11 10.33
CA ALA A 135 -0.23 3.99 10.78
C ALA A 135 -1.46 3.91 9.86
N GLY A 136 -1.25 3.63 8.58
CA GLY A 136 -2.33 3.45 7.62
C GLY A 136 -1.89 2.81 6.31
N ILE A 137 -2.88 2.28 5.59
CA ILE A 137 -2.71 1.67 4.27
C ILE A 137 -3.74 2.30 3.33
N TYR A 138 -3.29 2.72 2.15
CA TYR A 138 -4.14 3.19 1.07
C TYR A 138 -4.14 2.15 -0.07
N THR A 139 -5.32 1.88 -0.62
CA THR A 139 -5.50 1.02 -1.78
C THR A 139 -6.61 1.62 -2.63
N LEU A 140 -6.22 2.51 -3.55
CA LEU A 140 -7.16 3.31 -4.32
C LEU A 140 -7.35 2.72 -5.71
N PHE A 141 -8.60 2.39 -6.04
CA PHE A 141 -9.00 1.84 -7.35
C PHE A 141 -8.21 0.59 -7.76
N PRO A 142 -8.08 -0.42 -6.88
CA PRO A 142 -7.41 -1.67 -7.21
C PRO A 142 -8.15 -2.38 -8.35
N ASP A 143 -7.43 -3.21 -9.12
CA ASP A 143 -8.00 -3.97 -10.22
C ASP A 143 -9.24 -4.76 -9.75
N PRO A 144 -10.45 -4.51 -10.32
CA PRO A 144 -11.70 -5.12 -9.83
C PRO A 144 -11.87 -6.58 -10.26
N TRP A 145 -11.04 -7.07 -11.21
CA TRP A 145 -11.08 -8.43 -11.72
C TRP A 145 -12.52 -8.90 -12.02
N GLN A 146 -13.18 -8.24 -12.96
CA GLN A 146 -14.62 -8.37 -13.27
C GLN A 146 -15.13 -9.81 -13.44
N LYS A 147 -14.30 -10.71 -14.05
CA LYS A 147 -14.71 -12.11 -14.28
C LYS A 147 -14.63 -12.91 -12.99
N ALA A 148 -15.68 -13.64 -12.61
CA ALA A 148 -15.76 -14.43 -11.37
C ALA A 148 -14.54 -15.34 -11.13
N ARG A 149 -14.03 -16.03 -12.18
CA ARG A 149 -12.81 -16.85 -12.10
C ARG A 149 -11.54 -16.09 -11.69
N HIS A 150 -11.56 -14.74 -11.78
CA HIS A 150 -10.43 -13.87 -11.43
C HIS A 150 -10.61 -13.19 -10.05
N HIS A 151 -11.74 -13.31 -9.36
CA HIS A 151 -11.98 -12.67 -8.07
C HIS A 151 -10.92 -13.04 -7.03
N LYS A 152 -10.35 -14.26 -7.12
CA LYS A 152 -9.20 -14.69 -6.30
C LYS A 152 -7.93 -13.85 -6.46
N ARG A 153 -7.88 -12.94 -7.44
CA ARG A 153 -6.79 -11.98 -7.68
C ARG A 153 -7.05 -10.62 -7.04
N ARG A 154 -8.25 -10.37 -6.52
CA ARG A 154 -8.55 -9.11 -5.83
C ARG A 154 -7.62 -8.97 -4.63
N ILE A 155 -7.13 -7.75 -4.40
CA ILE A 155 -6.27 -7.51 -3.24
C ILE A 155 -7.07 -7.52 -1.94
N VAL A 156 -8.34 -7.12 -1.98
CA VAL A 156 -9.22 -7.20 -0.80
C VAL A 156 -9.87 -8.58 -0.75
N GLN A 157 -9.26 -9.48 0.00
CA GLN A 157 -9.71 -10.85 0.27
C GLN A 157 -9.21 -11.33 1.63
N GLN A 158 -9.81 -12.40 2.19
CA GLN A 158 -9.60 -12.81 3.58
C GLN A 158 -8.13 -12.95 4.00
N GLY A 159 -7.31 -13.70 3.24
CA GLY A 159 -5.91 -13.91 3.61
C GLY A 159 -5.08 -12.63 3.62
N ILE A 160 -5.36 -11.71 2.69
CA ILE A 160 -4.68 -10.41 2.62
C ILE A 160 -5.20 -9.48 3.72
N LEU A 161 -6.49 -9.55 4.07
CA LEU A 161 -7.09 -8.77 5.16
C LEU A 161 -6.40 -9.07 6.50
N ASP A 162 -6.11 -10.33 6.78
CA ASP A 162 -5.37 -10.73 7.98
C ASP A 162 -3.91 -10.23 7.96
N LEU A 163 -3.27 -10.26 6.78
CA LEU A 163 -1.93 -9.69 6.59
C LEU A 163 -1.91 -8.19 6.85
N MET A 164 -2.83 -7.42 6.22
CA MET A 164 -2.95 -5.97 6.42
C MET A 164 -3.14 -5.63 7.90
N HIS A 165 -4.08 -6.32 8.56
CA HIS A 165 -4.32 -6.14 10.00
C HIS A 165 -3.07 -6.36 10.83
N SER A 166 -2.29 -7.42 10.53
CA SER A 166 -1.07 -7.73 11.29
C SER A 166 0.04 -6.68 11.15
N ARG A 167 -0.01 -5.85 10.12
CA ARG A 167 0.99 -4.80 9.85
C ARG A 167 0.59 -3.44 10.40
N LEU A 168 -0.71 -3.20 10.60
CA LEU A 168 -1.21 -1.96 11.18
C LEU A 168 -0.94 -1.87 12.67
N THR A 169 -0.68 -0.65 13.15
CA THR A 169 -0.74 -0.32 14.57
C THR A 169 -2.17 -0.48 15.09
N SER A 170 -2.36 -0.59 16.41
CA SER A 170 -3.69 -0.48 16.99
C SER A 170 -4.27 0.91 16.67
N GLY A 171 -5.49 0.95 16.14
CA GLY A 171 -6.12 2.17 15.64
C GLY A 171 -5.61 2.64 14.28
N GLY A 172 -4.65 1.95 13.67
CA GLY A 172 -4.25 2.18 12.30
C GLY A 172 -5.39 1.86 11.32
N PHE A 173 -5.33 2.36 10.09
CA PHE A 173 -6.46 2.25 9.17
C PHE A 173 -6.09 1.61 7.82
N TRP A 174 -7.09 1.04 7.17
CA TRP A 174 -7.03 0.69 5.75
C TRP A 174 -8.10 1.47 4.98
N HIS A 175 -7.65 2.38 4.12
CA HIS A 175 -8.51 3.14 3.22
C HIS A 175 -8.54 2.47 1.85
N ILE A 176 -9.75 2.18 1.36
CA ILE A 176 -9.99 1.53 0.08
C ILE A 176 -10.99 2.37 -0.70
N ALA A 177 -10.72 2.64 -1.98
CA ALA A 177 -11.69 3.26 -2.88
C ALA A 177 -11.89 2.40 -4.11
N THR A 178 -13.14 2.30 -4.61
CA THR A 178 -13.45 1.59 -5.84
C THR A 178 -14.66 2.21 -6.53
N ASP A 179 -14.63 2.23 -7.87
CA ASP A 179 -15.73 2.64 -8.74
C ASP A 179 -16.52 1.44 -9.30
N TRP A 180 -16.22 0.22 -8.80
CA TRP A 180 -16.83 -1.02 -9.25
C TRP A 180 -17.86 -1.54 -8.23
N PRO A 181 -19.18 -1.43 -8.49
CA PRO A 181 -20.22 -1.74 -7.49
C PRO A 181 -20.10 -3.16 -6.91
N HIS A 182 -19.95 -4.16 -7.76
CA HIS A 182 -19.81 -5.55 -7.31
C HIS A 182 -18.55 -5.78 -6.45
N TYR A 183 -17.49 -4.99 -6.67
CA TYR A 183 -16.32 -5.08 -5.80
C TYR A 183 -16.59 -4.39 -4.47
N ALA A 184 -17.27 -3.24 -4.47
CA ALA A 184 -17.72 -2.57 -3.26
C ALA A 184 -18.62 -3.47 -2.40
N GLU A 185 -19.59 -4.19 -3.01
CA GLU A 185 -20.41 -5.17 -2.32
C GLU A 185 -19.57 -6.27 -1.67
N SER A 186 -18.65 -6.88 -2.42
CA SER A 186 -17.79 -7.94 -1.90
C SER A 186 -16.84 -7.48 -0.80
N ILE A 187 -16.39 -6.21 -0.79
CA ILE A 187 -15.63 -5.61 0.29
C ILE A 187 -16.52 -5.48 1.54
N SER A 188 -17.72 -4.92 1.39
CA SER A 188 -18.68 -4.78 2.50
C SER A 188 -19.00 -6.13 3.14
N GLU A 189 -19.32 -7.15 2.35
CA GLU A 189 -19.60 -8.50 2.82
C GLU A 189 -18.42 -9.13 3.56
N LEU A 190 -17.19 -8.91 3.05
CA LEU A 190 -15.99 -9.45 3.66
C LEU A 190 -15.77 -8.87 5.06
N PHE A 191 -15.85 -7.55 5.21
CA PHE A 191 -15.65 -6.89 6.50
C PHE A 191 -16.80 -7.13 7.48
N ALA A 192 -18.01 -7.39 7.00
CA ALA A 192 -19.19 -7.73 7.83
C ALA A 192 -19.15 -9.15 8.42
N ARG A 193 -18.21 -10.01 8.02
CA ARG A 193 -18.09 -11.37 8.58
C ARG A 193 -17.76 -11.32 10.07
N PRO A 194 -18.35 -12.20 10.91
CA PRO A 194 -18.11 -12.19 12.37
C PRO A 194 -16.64 -12.34 12.78
N SER A 195 -15.82 -13.01 11.98
CA SER A 195 -14.37 -13.11 12.20
C SER A 195 -13.64 -11.77 12.00
N ASN A 196 -14.17 -10.92 11.16
CA ASN A 196 -13.53 -9.66 10.75
C ASN A 196 -14.04 -8.47 11.58
N THR A 197 -15.31 -8.46 11.97
CA THR A 197 -15.88 -7.40 12.83
C THR A 197 -15.26 -7.35 14.23
N LYS A 198 -14.56 -8.40 14.65
CA LYS A 198 -13.76 -8.41 15.89
C LYS A 198 -12.41 -7.71 15.76
N LYS A 199 -11.90 -7.61 14.53
CA LYS A 199 -10.58 -7.04 14.22
C LYS A 199 -10.69 -5.66 13.61
N TRP A 200 -11.78 -5.39 12.91
CA TRP A 200 -11.98 -4.19 12.13
C TRP A 200 -13.25 -3.46 12.54
N SER A 201 -13.15 -2.16 12.70
CA SER A 201 -14.31 -1.27 12.88
C SER A 201 -14.37 -0.26 11.74
N SER A 202 -15.56 0.24 11.41
CA SER A 202 -15.70 1.35 10.47
C SER A 202 -15.19 2.63 11.11
N GLY A 203 -14.32 3.36 10.42
CA GLY A 203 -13.92 4.69 10.83
C GLY A 203 -15.09 5.67 10.67
N LYS A 204 -15.21 6.62 11.60
CA LYS A 204 -16.25 7.66 11.57
C LYS A 204 -16.06 8.68 10.44
N GLN A 205 -14.90 8.78 9.84
CA GLN A 205 -14.61 9.67 8.72
C GLN A 205 -15.00 8.98 7.41
N ALA A 206 -15.96 9.58 6.70
CA ALA A 206 -16.50 9.01 5.48
C ALA A 206 -15.47 8.90 4.36
N ARG A 207 -14.57 9.85 4.21
CA ARG A 207 -13.50 9.88 3.20
C ARG A 207 -12.37 10.74 3.74
N PRO A 208 -11.11 10.22 3.87
CA PRO A 208 -9.98 11.09 4.16
C PRO A 208 -9.82 12.12 3.02
N GLU A 209 -9.35 13.29 3.38
CA GLU A 209 -9.00 14.30 2.39
C GLU A 209 -7.85 13.75 1.53
N ARG A 210 -8.11 13.47 0.28
CA ARG A 210 -7.17 12.96 -0.69
C ARG A 210 -7.38 13.57 -2.06
N ALA A 211 -6.33 13.66 -2.85
CA ALA A 211 -6.44 14.11 -4.23
C ALA A 211 -7.36 13.18 -5.04
N VAL A 212 -8.06 13.76 -5.99
CA VAL A 212 -8.82 13.01 -7.00
C VAL A 212 -7.80 12.29 -7.92
N THR A 213 -7.95 10.98 -8.05
CA THR A 213 -7.09 10.19 -8.94
C THR A 213 -7.62 10.20 -10.38
N ARG A 214 -6.78 9.93 -11.39
CA ARG A 214 -7.23 9.76 -12.78
C ARG A 214 -8.32 8.70 -12.94
N TYR A 215 -8.29 7.66 -12.11
CA TYR A 215 -9.34 6.62 -12.11
C TYR A 215 -10.66 7.16 -11.59
N GLU A 216 -10.62 8.01 -10.57
CA GLU A 216 -11.79 8.68 -10.01
C GLU A 216 -12.38 9.69 -11.00
N GLU A 217 -11.55 10.54 -11.61
CA GLU A 217 -11.97 11.46 -12.67
C GLU A 217 -12.69 10.72 -13.80
N ARG A 218 -12.11 9.62 -14.26
CA ARG A 218 -12.71 8.77 -15.28
C ARG A 218 -14.03 8.14 -14.83
N ALA A 219 -14.09 7.66 -13.59
CA ALA A 219 -15.32 7.10 -13.02
C ALA A 219 -16.43 8.15 -12.99
N ILE A 220 -16.13 9.35 -12.51
CA ILE A 220 -17.06 10.50 -12.48
C ILE A 220 -17.51 10.86 -13.90
N PHE A 221 -16.58 10.97 -14.85
CA PHE A 221 -16.91 11.27 -16.25
C PHE A 221 -17.81 10.21 -16.90
N GLU A 222 -17.62 8.94 -16.56
CA GLU A 222 -18.44 7.83 -17.04
C GLU A 222 -19.73 7.61 -16.19
N GLY A 223 -20.03 8.49 -15.24
CA GLY A 223 -21.22 8.43 -14.39
C GLY A 223 -21.20 7.27 -13.37
N ARG A 224 -20.02 6.72 -13.05
CA ARG A 224 -19.88 5.68 -12.03
C ARG A 224 -19.73 6.29 -10.65
N ALA A 225 -20.44 5.76 -9.67
CA ALA A 225 -20.27 6.14 -8.27
C ALA A 225 -18.97 5.55 -7.71
N VAL A 226 -18.27 6.35 -6.93
CA VAL A 226 -17.10 5.90 -6.17
C VAL A 226 -17.54 5.56 -4.74
N THR A 227 -17.10 4.41 -4.24
CA THR A 227 -17.32 3.98 -2.87
C THR A 227 -15.98 4.00 -2.14
N ASP A 228 -15.90 4.79 -1.07
CA ASP A 228 -14.76 4.82 -0.16
C ASP A 228 -15.07 4.01 1.10
N PHE A 229 -14.09 3.26 1.56
CA PHE A 229 -14.11 2.51 2.81
C PHE A 229 -12.95 2.95 3.68
N HIS A 230 -13.21 3.12 4.97
CA HIS A 230 -12.19 3.44 5.96
C HIS A 230 -12.38 2.52 7.16
N PHE A 231 -11.53 1.52 7.26
CA PHE A 231 -11.58 0.51 8.33
C PHE A 231 -10.44 0.72 9.30
N LEU A 232 -10.75 0.70 10.59
CA LEU A 232 -9.77 0.82 11.67
C LEU A 232 -9.42 -0.56 12.21
N ALA A 233 -8.13 -0.83 12.41
CA ALA A 233 -7.64 -2.02 13.08
C ALA A 233 -7.81 -1.89 14.60
N GLY A 234 -8.49 -2.88 15.21
CA GLY A 234 -8.73 -2.95 16.65
C GLY A 234 -7.70 -3.78 17.40
#